data_f64b6524bf5fc718eb76d803b368433a
#
_entry.id   f64b6524bf5fc718eb76d803b368433a
#
_cell.length_a   1.000
_cell.length_b   1.000
_cell.length_c   1.000
_cell.angle_alpha   90.00
_cell.angle_beta   90.00
_cell.angle_gamma   90.00
#
_symmetry.space_group_name_H-M   'P 1'
#
loop_
_entity.id
_entity.type
_entity.pdbx_description
1 polymer ?
#
loop_
_entity_poly.entity_id
_entity_poly.type
_entity_poly.pdbx_seq_one_letter_code
_entity_poly.pdbx_strand_id
1 'polypeptide(L)'
;FQPINDYVTDDFREKFDPAAFAEGVTDIGDEWYTVTEQMPIIQCLFFYNKSILEQAGVNEIPKTYSEFREACKKVTEMGNGNIYGLIDGGKQMNRMDVMARSLAAAAGGKVAATQKVLTDNGVAPYDSKEMNEALGLIKGLVDDGSIHPDTINVSAPEARELFAQGQAAFLCQGMWCVSQWD
;
A
#
# COMPACT_ATOMS: atom_id res chain seq x y z
N PHE A 1 -18.65 11.11 20.60
CA PHE A 1 -17.62 10.35 21.30
C PHE A 1 -17.43 10.95 22.69
N GLN A 2 -17.09 10.12 23.67
CA GLN A 2 -16.75 10.54 25.02
C GLN A 2 -15.29 10.19 25.30
N PRO A 3 -14.55 11.02 26.06
CA PRO A 3 -13.21 10.66 26.50
C PRO A 3 -13.23 9.35 27.31
N ILE A 4 -12.17 8.59 27.19
CA ILE A 4 -12.01 7.28 27.86
C ILE A 4 -10.98 7.35 29.00
N ASN A 5 -10.53 8.53 29.39
CA ASN A 5 -9.51 8.75 30.43
C ASN A 5 -9.85 8.06 31.76
N ASP A 6 -11.14 8.04 32.14
CA ASP A 6 -11.59 7.39 33.38
C ASP A 6 -11.48 5.85 33.37
N TYR A 7 -11.31 5.26 32.18
CA TYR A 7 -11.25 3.81 31.97
C TYR A 7 -9.86 3.29 31.63
N VAL A 8 -8.93 4.20 31.32
CA VAL A 8 -7.57 3.86 30.85
C VAL A 8 -6.55 4.55 31.76
N THR A 9 -5.78 3.75 32.48
CA THR A 9 -4.76 4.26 33.39
C THR A 9 -3.46 4.61 32.67
N ASP A 10 -2.63 5.47 33.28
CA ASP A 10 -1.30 5.78 32.76
C ASP A 10 -0.43 4.52 32.60
N ASP A 11 -0.50 3.59 33.53
CA ASP A 11 0.19 2.27 33.45
C ASP A 11 -0.25 1.46 32.19
N PHE A 12 -1.47 1.66 31.73
CA PHE A 12 -1.93 1.02 30.49
C PHE A 12 -1.33 1.71 29.28
N ARG A 13 -1.26 3.05 29.28
CA ARG A 13 -0.66 3.86 28.22
C ARG A 13 0.82 3.54 28.03
N GLU A 14 1.56 3.38 29.12
CA GLU A 14 2.99 3.05 29.09
C GLU A 14 3.33 1.70 28.42
N LYS A 15 2.32 0.83 28.24
CA LYS A 15 2.50 -0.46 27.55
C LYS A 15 2.54 -0.33 26.03
N PHE A 16 2.20 0.84 25.49
CA PHE A 16 2.18 1.09 24.06
C PHE A 16 3.37 1.97 23.65
N ASP A 17 3.83 1.77 22.41
CA ASP A 17 4.78 2.69 21.82
C ASP A 17 4.15 4.10 21.75
N PRO A 18 4.86 5.17 22.15
CA PRO A 18 4.36 6.54 22.05
C PRO A 18 3.83 6.92 20.65
N ALA A 19 4.35 6.30 19.59
CA ALA A 19 3.86 6.50 18.23
C ALA A 19 2.45 5.93 17.97
N ALA A 20 1.92 5.11 18.90
CA ALA A 20 0.54 4.63 18.85
C ALA A 20 -0.49 5.73 19.17
N PHE A 21 -0.02 6.84 19.77
CA PHE A 21 -0.86 7.97 20.14
C PHE A 21 -0.58 9.14 19.21
N ALA A 22 -1.64 9.68 18.62
CA ALA A 22 -1.52 10.78 17.68
C ALA A 22 -2.62 11.80 17.90
N GLU A 23 -2.22 13.05 18.13
CA GLU A 23 -3.12 14.19 18.26
C GLU A 23 -4.09 14.28 17.07
N GLY A 24 -5.38 14.41 17.34
CA GLY A 24 -6.45 14.45 16.35
C GLY A 24 -6.86 13.05 15.79
N VAL A 25 -6.22 11.97 16.25
CA VAL A 25 -6.54 10.59 15.87
C VAL A 25 -6.96 9.77 17.09
N THR A 26 -6.09 9.63 18.07
CA THR A 26 -6.34 8.91 19.32
C THR A 26 -6.67 9.85 20.47
N ASP A 27 -6.09 11.04 20.48
CA ASP A 27 -6.21 12.06 21.51
C ASP A 27 -6.57 13.43 20.91
N ILE A 28 -7.19 14.27 21.71
CA ILE A 28 -7.43 15.69 21.44
C ILE A 28 -7.07 16.45 22.72
N GLY A 29 -5.93 17.13 22.72
CA GLY A 29 -5.35 17.70 23.92
C GLY A 29 -5.04 16.61 24.94
N ASP A 30 -5.55 16.75 26.18
CA ASP A 30 -5.34 15.79 27.27
C ASP A 30 -6.40 14.68 27.32
N GLU A 31 -7.34 14.68 26.38
CA GLU A 31 -8.46 13.73 26.34
C GLU A 31 -8.21 12.60 25.33
N TRP A 32 -8.43 11.36 25.80
CA TRP A 32 -8.32 10.16 24.97
C TRP A 32 -9.69 9.72 24.50
N TYR A 33 -9.78 9.38 23.23
CA TYR A 33 -11.03 8.94 22.60
C TYR A 33 -10.98 7.52 22.07
N THR A 34 -9.79 6.97 21.87
CA THR A 34 -9.60 5.61 21.37
C THR A 34 -8.27 5.03 21.83
N VAL A 35 -8.20 3.72 21.90
CA VAL A 35 -6.97 2.95 22.15
C VAL A 35 -6.62 2.22 20.88
N THR A 36 -5.36 2.25 20.49
CA THR A 36 -4.88 1.53 19.34
C THR A 36 -4.79 0.03 19.68
N GLU A 37 -5.61 -0.77 19.01
CA GLU A 37 -5.61 -2.23 19.18
C GLU A 37 -4.39 -2.89 18.51
N GLN A 38 -3.90 -2.27 17.44
CA GLN A 38 -2.84 -2.82 16.62
C GLN A 38 -1.68 -1.83 16.48
N MET A 39 -0.47 -2.36 16.46
CA MET A 39 0.72 -1.60 16.09
C MET A 39 0.59 -1.00 14.67
N PRO A 40 1.33 0.08 14.35
CA PRO A 40 1.31 0.64 13.02
C PRO A 40 1.54 -0.45 11.97
N ILE A 41 0.51 -0.70 11.17
CA ILE A 41 0.54 -1.73 10.14
C ILE A 41 1.00 -1.10 8.84
N ILE A 42 2.00 -1.68 8.20
CA ILE A 42 2.37 -1.29 6.85
C ILE A 42 1.22 -1.69 5.91
N GLN A 43 0.50 -0.70 5.39
CA GLN A 43 -0.72 -0.91 4.60
C GLN A 43 -0.45 -1.29 3.15
N CYS A 44 0.76 -1.02 2.66
CA CYS A 44 1.13 -1.33 1.29
C CYS A 44 2.57 -1.85 1.25
N LEU A 45 2.69 -3.13 1.02
CA LEU A 45 3.91 -3.83 0.65
C LEU A 45 3.72 -4.41 -0.75
N PHE A 46 4.78 -4.47 -1.52
CA PHE A 46 4.79 -5.24 -2.75
C PHE A 46 5.30 -6.65 -2.46
N PHE A 47 4.36 -7.60 -2.41
CA PHE A 47 4.70 -9.03 -2.43
C PHE A 47 5.09 -9.40 -3.86
N TYR A 48 6.02 -10.33 -4.01
CA TYR A 48 6.46 -10.76 -5.34
C TYR A 48 6.58 -12.27 -5.44
N ASN A 49 6.31 -12.80 -6.62
CA ASN A 49 6.52 -14.20 -6.96
C ASN A 49 7.90 -14.34 -7.60
N LYS A 50 8.85 -14.87 -6.81
CA LYS A 50 10.25 -15.02 -7.23
C LYS A 50 10.36 -15.88 -8.49
N SER A 51 9.64 -17.00 -8.56
CA SER A 51 9.70 -17.92 -9.70
C SER A 51 9.23 -17.25 -11.00
N ILE A 52 8.16 -16.44 -10.95
CA ILE A 52 7.66 -15.71 -12.12
C ILE A 52 8.69 -14.67 -12.58
N LEU A 53 9.31 -13.93 -11.65
CA LEU A 53 10.34 -12.94 -11.97
C LEU A 53 11.55 -13.61 -12.65
N GLU A 54 12.03 -14.72 -12.10
CA GLU A 54 13.15 -15.48 -12.67
C GLU A 54 12.83 -15.99 -14.09
N GLN A 55 11.62 -16.51 -14.31
CA GLN A 55 11.16 -16.95 -15.65
C GLN A 55 11.11 -15.80 -16.66
N ALA A 56 10.77 -14.59 -16.22
CA ALA A 56 10.77 -13.38 -17.03
C ALA A 56 12.17 -12.75 -17.21
N GLY A 57 13.23 -13.38 -16.67
CA GLY A 57 14.60 -12.86 -16.72
C GLY A 57 14.86 -11.68 -15.80
N VAL A 58 14.03 -11.49 -14.75
CA VAL A 58 14.20 -10.49 -13.71
C VAL A 58 14.90 -11.14 -12.52
N ASN A 59 16.23 -11.04 -12.47
CA ASN A 59 17.04 -11.73 -11.47
C ASN A 59 17.29 -10.91 -10.20
N GLU A 60 17.00 -9.62 -10.23
CA GLU A 60 17.11 -8.73 -9.08
C GLU A 60 15.79 -8.04 -8.81
N ILE A 61 15.49 -7.84 -7.52
CA ILE A 61 14.27 -7.12 -7.11
C ILE A 61 14.43 -5.63 -7.51
N PRO A 62 13.44 -5.06 -8.22
CA PRO A 62 13.47 -3.66 -8.62
C PRO A 62 13.64 -2.70 -7.43
N LYS A 63 14.51 -1.71 -7.57
CA LYS A 63 14.80 -0.68 -6.55
C LYS A 63 14.29 0.70 -6.94
N THR A 64 13.92 0.88 -8.21
CA THR A 64 13.41 2.13 -8.76
C THR A 64 12.09 1.93 -9.48
N TYR A 65 11.32 3.00 -9.68
CA TYR A 65 10.08 2.96 -10.46
C TYR A 65 10.29 2.47 -11.89
N SER A 66 11.40 2.87 -12.51
CA SER A 66 11.75 2.47 -13.86
C SER A 66 12.02 0.96 -13.94
N GLU A 67 12.82 0.43 -13.00
CA GLU A 67 13.11 -1.01 -12.92
C GLU A 67 11.85 -1.81 -12.62
N PHE A 68 10.96 -1.30 -11.73
CA PHE A 68 9.71 -1.95 -11.40
C PHE A 68 8.77 -2.04 -12.62
N ARG A 69 8.63 -0.92 -13.35
CA ARG A 69 7.83 -0.89 -14.58
C ARG A 69 8.37 -1.85 -15.63
N GLU A 70 9.69 -1.86 -15.83
CA GLU A 70 10.35 -2.76 -16.77
C GLU A 70 10.18 -4.23 -16.39
N ALA A 71 10.29 -4.56 -15.10
CA ALA A 71 10.04 -5.90 -14.60
C ALA A 71 8.58 -6.35 -14.86
N CYS A 72 7.62 -5.48 -14.55
CA CYS A 72 6.21 -5.74 -14.83
C CYS A 72 5.94 -6.00 -16.31
N LYS A 73 6.57 -5.21 -17.19
CA LYS A 73 6.44 -5.35 -18.63
C LYS A 73 7.01 -6.69 -19.12
N LYS A 74 8.23 -7.07 -18.72
CA LYS A 74 8.84 -8.36 -19.05
C LYS A 74 7.98 -9.53 -18.63
N VAL A 75 7.42 -9.48 -17.41
CA VAL A 75 6.51 -10.52 -16.91
C VAL A 75 5.27 -10.61 -17.79
N THR A 76 4.66 -9.47 -18.13
CA THR A 76 3.44 -9.45 -18.93
C THR A 76 3.68 -9.96 -20.36
N GLU A 77 4.79 -9.59 -20.97
CA GLU A 77 5.21 -10.11 -22.29
C GLU A 77 5.44 -11.62 -22.25
N MET A 78 6.16 -12.13 -21.25
CA MET A 78 6.38 -13.56 -21.02
C MET A 78 5.06 -14.28 -20.74
N GLY A 79 4.18 -13.65 -19.95
CA GLY A 79 2.90 -14.23 -19.52
C GLY A 79 1.85 -14.41 -20.61
N ASN A 80 2.02 -13.73 -21.76
CA ASN A 80 1.20 -13.88 -22.96
C ASN A 80 -0.31 -13.90 -22.68
N GLY A 81 -0.78 -12.93 -21.86
CA GLY A 81 -2.19 -12.78 -21.50
C GLY A 81 -2.70 -13.65 -20.34
N ASN A 82 -1.82 -14.47 -19.73
CA ASN A 82 -2.16 -15.29 -18.56
C ASN A 82 -1.48 -14.84 -17.27
N ILE A 83 -0.33 -14.16 -17.38
CA ILE A 83 0.43 -13.65 -16.23
C ILE A 83 0.74 -12.19 -16.48
N TYR A 84 0.53 -11.37 -15.45
CA TYR A 84 0.69 -9.92 -15.51
C TYR A 84 1.74 -9.44 -14.52
N GLY A 85 2.24 -8.22 -14.71
CA GLY A 85 3.22 -7.62 -13.82
C GLY A 85 2.67 -7.39 -12.43
N LEU A 86 1.49 -6.74 -12.34
CA LEU A 86 0.90 -6.31 -11.07
C LEU A 86 -0.59 -6.65 -10.99
N ILE A 87 -1.04 -7.02 -9.80
CA ILE A 87 -2.45 -7.10 -9.43
C ILE A 87 -2.71 -6.36 -8.11
N ASP A 88 -3.89 -5.77 -7.94
CA ASP A 88 -4.43 -5.28 -6.67
C ASP A 88 -5.97 -5.40 -6.68
N GLY A 89 -6.59 -5.24 -5.51
CA GLY A 89 -8.03 -5.30 -5.31
C GLY A 89 -8.72 -3.95 -5.56
N GLY A 90 -8.69 -3.45 -6.79
CA GLY A 90 -9.18 -2.12 -7.16
C GLY A 90 -10.69 -1.91 -7.05
N LYS A 91 -11.49 -2.98 -6.89
CA LYS A 91 -12.91 -2.88 -6.54
C LYS A 91 -13.13 -2.10 -5.22
N GLN A 92 -12.15 -2.13 -4.34
CA GLN A 92 -12.11 -1.27 -3.16
C GLN A 92 -11.46 0.07 -3.54
N MET A 93 -12.26 1.12 -3.64
CA MET A 93 -11.86 2.44 -4.17
C MET A 93 -10.60 3.04 -3.51
N ASN A 94 -10.39 2.76 -2.22
CA ASN A 94 -9.23 3.27 -1.49
C ASN A 94 -7.91 2.55 -1.83
N ARG A 95 -7.93 1.40 -2.52
CA ARG A 95 -6.72 0.61 -2.78
C ARG A 95 -5.71 1.35 -3.65
N MET A 96 -6.17 1.93 -4.75
CA MET A 96 -5.31 2.69 -5.67
C MET A 96 -4.72 3.95 -4.99
N ASP A 97 -5.52 4.63 -4.16
CA ASP A 97 -5.05 5.76 -3.36
C ASP A 97 -3.97 5.34 -2.34
N VAL A 98 -4.19 4.24 -1.62
CA VAL A 98 -3.20 3.70 -0.67
C VAL A 98 -1.91 3.34 -1.39
N MET A 99 -1.97 2.70 -2.55
CA MET A 99 -0.80 2.36 -3.35
C MET A 99 -0.04 3.61 -3.81
N ALA A 100 -0.74 4.59 -4.38
CA ALA A 100 -0.11 5.83 -4.85
C ALA A 100 0.58 6.60 -3.73
N ARG A 101 -0.08 6.76 -2.57
CA ARG A 101 0.49 7.43 -1.40
C ARG A 101 1.69 6.67 -0.83
N SER A 102 1.63 5.35 -0.79
CA SER A 102 2.74 4.52 -0.29
C SER A 102 3.96 4.58 -1.22
N LEU A 103 3.75 4.59 -2.52
CA LEU A 103 4.81 4.82 -3.50
C LEU A 103 5.42 6.21 -3.32
N ALA A 104 4.59 7.26 -3.23
CA ALA A 104 5.07 8.62 -3.00
C ALA A 104 5.88 8.75 -1.70
N ALA A 105 5.45 8.06 -0.62
CA ALA A 105 6.20 8.00 0.64
C ALA A 105 7.56 7.33 0.49
N ALA A 106 7.60 6.21 -0.22
CA ALA A 106 8.84 5.48 -0.51
C ALA A 106 9.85 6.34 -1.31
N ALA A 107 9.35 7.26 -2.13
CA ALA A 107 10.16 8.25 -2.84
C ALA A 107 10.55 9.48 -1.98
N GLY A 108 10.21 9.49 -0.69
CA GLY A 108 10.52 10.58 0.23
C GLY A 108 9.43 11.65 0.34
N GLY A 109 8.27 11.44 -0.26
CA GLY A 109 7.12 12.35 -0.21
C GLY A 109 6.49 12.41 1.19
N LYS A 110 6.20 13.61 1.66
CA LYS A 110 5.56 13.82 2.97
C LYS A 110 4.06 13.45 2.99
N VAL A 111 3.45 13.32 1.83
CA VAL A 111 2.00 13.11 1.62
C VAL A 111 1.48 11.83 2.26
N ALA A 112 2.32 10.83 2.35
CA ALA A 112 1.88 9.52 2.80
C ALA A 112 1.96 9.32 4.31
N ALA A 113 2.69 10.17 5.01
CA ALA A 113 3.04 9.90 6.40
C ALA A 113 1.93 10.22 7.39
N THR A 114 0.97 11.09 7.07
CA THR A 114 -0.07 11.46 8.05
C THR A 114 -1.35 11.95 7.37
N GLN A 115 -2.50 11.54 7.91
CA GLN A 115 -3.78 12.22 7.66
C GLN A 115 -3.76 13.71 8.05
N LYS A 116 -2.78 14.13 8.84
CA LYS A 116 -2.51 15.52 9.24
C LYS A 116 -2.24 16.46 8.05
N VAL A 117 -1.88 15.90 6.92
CA VAL A 117 -1.70 16.61 5.65
C VAL A 117 -2.99 17.27 5.14
N LEU A 118 -4.15 16.80 5.58
CA LEU A 118 -5.43 17.43 5.25
C LEU A 118 -5.69 18.74 6.00
N THR A 119 -4.87 19.10 7.00
CA THR A 119 -5.26 20.11 7.98
C THR A 119 -4.50 21.42 7.88
N ASP A 120 -3.27 21.45 7.41
CA ASP A 120 -2.46 22.69 7.53
C ASP A 120 -2.88 23.82 6.57
N ASN A 121 -3.59 23.54 5.47
CA ASN A 121 -4.19 24.56 4.60
C ASN A 121 -5.47 24.10 3.86
N GLY A 122 -6.09 22.99 4.26
CA GLY A 122 -7.30 22.48 3.61
C GLY A 122 -7.07 21.89 2.20
N VAL A 123 -5.82 21.76 1.78
CA VAL A 123 -5.44 21.22 0.47
C VAL A 123 -4.57 20.00 0.69
N ALA A 124 -5.06 18.83 0.28
CA ALA A 124 -4.25 17.63 0.25
C ALA A 124 -3.09 17.82 -0.75
N PRO A 125 -1.81 17.59 -0.37
CA PRO A 125 -0.66 17.82 -1.24
C PRO A 125 -0.52 16.70 -2.29
N TYR A 126 -1.59 16.43 -3.01
CA TYR A 126 -1.57 15.49 -4.15
C TYR A 126 -0.79 16.03 -5.35
N ASP A 127 -0.38 17.29 -5.31
CA ASP A 127 0.43 17.92 -6.36
C ASP A 127 1.93 18.01 -5.97
N SER A 128 2.40 17.04 -5.17
CA SER A 128 3.84 16.91 -4.92
C SER A 128 4.53 16.19 -6.08
N LYS A 129 5.83 16.44 -6.24
CA LYS A 129 6.67 15.75 -7.23
C LYS A 129 6.56 14.22 -7.06
N GLU A 130 6.69 13.74 -5.83
CA GLU A 130 6.68 12.32 -5.49
C GLU A 130 5.33 11.66 -5.80
N MET A 131 4.23 12.38 -5.56
CA MET A 131 2.89 11.89 -5.91
C MET A 131 2.71 11.84 -7.43
N ASN A 132 3.16 12.87 -8.16
CA ASN A 132 3.10 12.89 -9.62
C ASN A 132 3.94 11.75 -10.22
N GLU A 133 5.12 11.45 -9.67
CA GLU A 133 5.95 10.31 -10.08
C GLU A 133 5.26 8.97 -9.80
N ALA A 134 4.64 8.80 -8.62
CA ALA A 134 3.90 7.60 -8.25
C ALA A 134 2.68 7.37 -9.17
N LEU A 135 1.90 8.40 -9.43
CA LEU A 135 0.77 8.34 -10.37
C LEU A 135 1.25 8.09 -11.80
N GLY A 136 2.38 8.67 -12.20
CA GLY A 136 3.04 8.42 -13.48
C GLY A 136 3.45 6.97 -13.65
N LEU A 137 3.97 6.33 -12.61
CA LEU A 137 4.26 4.89 -12.61
C LEU A 137 2.98 4.07 -12.82
N ILE A 138 1.93 4.32 -12.02
CA ILE A 138 0.66 3.58 -12.12
C ILE A 138 0.08 3.74 -13.53
N LYS A 139 0.04 4.98 -14.04
CA LYS A 139 -0.41 5.24 -15.40
C LYS A 139 0.43 4.47 -16.44
N GLY A 140 1.75 4.48 -16.29
CA GLY A 140 2.66 3.74 -17.17
C GLY A 140 2.39 2.24 -17.18
N LEU A 141 2.11 1.63 -16.02
CA LEU A 141 1.74 0.22 -15.91
C LEU A 141 0.40 -0.09 -16.60
N VAL A 142 -0.55 0.85 -16.54
CA VAL A 142 -1.82 0.73 -17.28
C VAL A 142 -1.58 0.82 -18.78
N ASP A 143 -0.82 1.81 -19.24
CA ASP A 143 -0.53 2.04 -20.66
C ASP A 143 0.24 0.85 -21.27
N ASP A 144 1.10 0.20 -20.50
CA ASP A 144 1.85 -1.00 -20.91
C ASP A 144 0.99 -2.29 -20.88
N GLY A 145 -0.23 -2.25 -20.34
CA GLY A 145 -1.05 -3.43 -20.10
C GLY A 145 -0.47 -4.37 -19.04
N SER A 146 0.39 -3.86 -18.16
CA SER A 146 1.10 -4.65 -17.15
C SER A 146 0.30 -4.89 -15.87
N ILE A 147 -0.85 -4.23 -15.72
CA ILE A 147 -1.79 -4.49 -14.63
C ILE A 147 -2.79 -5.55 -15.06
N HIS A 148 -3.04 -6.53 -14.18
CA HIS A 148 -4.03 -7.58 -14.42
C HIS A 148 -5.41 -6.95 -14.76
N PRO A 149 -6.08 -7.38 -15.83
CA PRO A 149 -7.31 -6.74 -16.33
C PRO A 149 -8.44 -6.73 -15.31
N ASP A 150 -8.52 -7.72 -14.45
CA ASP A 150 -9.54 -7.80 -13.40
C ASP A 150 -9.26 -6.94 -12.17
N THR A 151 -8.12 -6.25 -12.10
CA THR A 151 -7.75 -5.44 -10.93
C THR A 151 -8.87 -4.49 -10.47
N ILE A 152 -9.59 -3.87 -11.41
CA ILE A 152 -10.69 -2.95 -11.06
C ILE A 152 -11.97 -3.66 -10.61
N ASN A 153 -12.10 -4.95 -10.89
CA ASN A 153 -13.32 -5.74 -10.66
C ASN A 153 -13.21 -6.65 -9.44
N VAL A 154 -12.00 -6.95 -8.99
CA VAL A 154 -11.76 -7.85 -7.86
C VAL A 154 -11.52 -7.11 -6.55
N SER A 155 -11.94 -7.72 -5.46
CA SER A 155 -11.63 -7.28 -4.10
C SER A 155 -10.19 -7.66 -3.71
N ALA A 156 -9.69 -7.11 -2.61
CA ALA A 156 -8.37 -7.45 -2.11
C ALA A 156 -8.18 -8.96 -1.78
N PRO A 157 -9.16 -9.68 -1.19
CA PRO A 157 -9.09 -11.14 -1.07
C PRO A 157 -8.96 -11.87 -2.41
N GLU A 158 -9.82 -11.51 -3.39
CA GLU A 158 -9.79 -12.13 -4.72
C GLU A 158 -8.46 -11.87 -5.45
N ALA A 159 -7.89 -10.66 -5.33
CA ALA A 159 -6.56 -10.35 -5.88
C ALA A 159 -5.45 -11.22 -5.26
N ARG A 160 -5.54 -11.52 -3.95
CA ARG A 160 -4.61 -12.44 -3.27
C ARG A 160 -4.69 -13.86 -3.82
N GLU A 161 -5.91 -14.34 -4.08
CA GLU A 161 -6.12 -15.67 -4.69
C GLU A 161 -5.51 -15.74 -6.10
N LEU A 162 -5.76 -14.75 -6.95
CA LEU A 162 -5.18 -14.70 -8.28
C LEU A 162 -3.63 -14.62 -8.24
N PHE A 163 -3.07 -13.85 -7.32
CA PHE A 163 -1.63 -13.81 -7.09
C PHE A 163 -1.08 -15.17 -6.62
N ALA A 164 -1.75 -15.83 -5.68
CA ALA A 164 -1.36 -17.16 -5.19
C ALA A 164 -1.43 -18.22 -6.29
N GLN A 165 -2.36 -18.07 -7.25
CA GLN A 165 -2.47 -18.90 -8.44
C GLN A 165 -1.40 -18.59 -9.51
N GLY A 166 -0.53 -17.61 -9.27
CA GLY A 166 0.54 -17.25 -10.19
C GLY A 166 0.12 -16.39 -11.39
N GLN A 167 -1.01 -15.69 -11.30
CA GLN A 167 -1.49 -14.83 -12.38
C GLN A 167 -0.87 -13.41 -12.38
N ALA A 168 -0.04 -13.10 -11.39
CA ALA A 168 0.73 -11.86 -11.36
C ALA A 168 2.07 -12.04 -10.65
N ALA A 169 3.08 -11.25 -11.04
CA ALA A 169 4.39 -11.25 -10.39
C ALA A 169 4.41 -10.41 -9.11
N PHE A 170 3.65 -9.32 -9.06
CA PHE A 170 3.58 -8.44 -7.91
C PHE A 170 2.13 -8.26 -7.43
N LEU A 171 1.97 -8.14 -6.11
CA LEU A 171 0.72 -7.82 -5.43
C LEU A 171 0.95 -6.71 -4.41
N CYS A 172 0.17 -5.63 -4.47
CA CYS A 172 0.21 -4.58 -3.44
C CYS A 172 -0.81 -4.91 -2.35
N GLN A 173 -0.34 -5.25 -1.15
CA GLN A 173 -1.21 -5.55 0.01
C GLN A 173 -0.54 -5.17 1.32
N GLY A 174 -1.32 -5.13 2.41
CA GLY A 174 -0.79 -4.88 3.74
C GLY A 174 -0.12 -6.12 4.37
N MET A 175 0.71 -5.87 5.36
CA MET A 175 1.49 -6.92 6.04
C MET A 175 0.64 -8.02 6.71
N TRP A 176 -0.62 -7.76 6.99
CA TRP A 176 -1.55 -8.76 7.55
C TRP A 176 -1.79 -9.96 6.63
N CYS A 177 -1.45 -9.84 5.35
CA CYS A 177 -1.62 -10.93 4.40
C CYS A 177 -0.62 -12.08 4.61
N VAL A 178 0.51 -11.84 5.29
CA VAL A 178 1.56 -12.84 5.52
C VAL A 178 0.99 -14.05 6.27
N SER A 179 0.19 -13.80 7.31
CA SER A 179 -0.42 -14.88 8.10
C SER A 179 -1.54 -15.67 7.39
N GLN A 180 -1.89 -15.29 6.18
CA GLN A 180 -2.95 -15.96 5.40
C GLN A 180 -2.40 -16.96 4.38
N TRP A 181 -1.08 -17.00 4.21
CA TRP A 181 -0.38 -17.89 3.27
C TRP A 181 0.51 -18.94 3.96
N ASP A 182 0.44 -19.03 5.30
CA ASP A 182 1.11 -20.07 6.10
C ASP A 182 0.33 -21.41 6.09
#